data_abf812aa7d4557dfd1f6dc655bae78d6
#
_entry.id   abf812aa7d4557dfd1f6dc655bae78d6
#
_cell.length_a   1.000
_cell.length_b   1.000
_cell.length_c   1.000
_cell.angle_alpha   90.00
_cell.angle_beta   90.00
_cell.angle_gamma   90.00
#
_symmetry.space_group_name_H-M   'P 1'
#
loop_
_entity.id
_entity.type
_entity.pdbx_description
1 polymer ?
#
loop_
_entity_poly.entity_id
_entity_poly.type
_entity_poly.pdbx_seq_one_letter_code
_entity_poly.pdbx_strand_id
1 'polypeptide(L)'
;MRAQKSAKNIIVALISNALNIVLGVVVQSIFLKTLGEEYLGLNTVLTSILSMLSIAELGLGSAIIYNMYKPIANKDKEKIKSLMKFYKKCYSIIIIVMLAIGLIVSIFLKQIVGETQTIQNLYLLYFLFLTDVIFSYTIAYKRSIIYANQEEYLTNIVHLIYLVVMNGLQILFLYLTHNYCVFLIIKLVCRIL
;
A
#
# COMPACT_ATOMS: atom_id res chain seq x y z
N MET A 1 19.61 13.74 -21.03
CA MET A 1 18.48 12.80 -20.81
C MET A 1 18.34 12.31 -19.37
N ARG A 2 19.40 11.78 -18.69
CA ARG A 2 19.29 11.29 -17.29
C ARG A 2 18.92 12.38 -16.27
N ALA A 3 19.58 13.56 -16.34
CA ALA A 3 19.29 14.68 -15.46
C ALA A 3 17.85 15.19 -15.57
N GLN A 4 17.27 15.21 -16.78
CA GLN A 4 15.88 15.62 -17.00
C GLN A 4 14.89 14.61 -16.39
N LYS A 5 15.15 13.30 -16.52
CA LYS A 5 14.33 12.27 -15.87
C LYS A 5 14.42 12.37 -14.33
N SER A 6 15.63 12.61 -13.79
CA SER A 6 15.82 12.79 -12.36
C SER A 6 15.08 14.01 -11.82
N ALA A 7 15.20 15.16 -12.49
CA ALA A 7 14.47 16.37 -12.10
C ALA A 7 12.94 16.16 -12.13
N LYS A 8 12.43 15.50 -13.18
CA LYS A 8 11.02 15.17 -13.31
C LYS A 8 10.55 14.23 -12.19
N ASN A 9 11.33 13.19 -11.86
CA ASN A 9 11.03 12.29 -10.77
C ASN A 9 10.92 13.04 -9.43
N ILE A 10 11.87 13.95 -9.14
CA ILE A 10 11.88 14.74 -7.90
C ILE A 10 10.64 15.65 -7.81
N ILE A 11 10.36 16.41 -8.86
CA ILE A 11 9.22 17.35 -8.87
C ILE A 11 7.91 16.58 -8.68
N VAL A 12 7.69 15.52 -9.44
CA VAL A 12 6.45 14.72 -9.33
C VAL A 12 6.36 14.06 -7.96
N ALA A 13 7.47 13.55 -7.40
CA ALA A 13 7.47 12.98 -6.06
C ALA A 13 7.11 14.00 -4.98
N LEU A 14 7.65 15.23 -5.06
CA LEU A 14 7.34 16.30 -4.10
C LEU A 14 5.84 16.69 -4.17
N ILE A 15 5.31 16.88 -5.37
CA ILE A 15 3.88 17.19 -5.57
C ILE A 15 3.01 16.05 -5.03
N SER A 16 3.36 14.80 -5.35
CA SER A 16 2.63 13.62 -4.89
C SER A 16 2.63 13.50 -3.36
N ASN A 17 3.78 13.74 -2.72
CA ASN A 17 3.88 13.71 -1.27
C ASN A 17 3.08 14.83 -0.60
N ALA A 18 3.16 16.07 -1.13
CA ALA A 18 2.39 17.18 -0.60
C ALA A 18 0.87 16.92 -0.70
N LEU A 19 0.40 16.45 -1.85
CA LEU A 19 -1.00 16.08 -2.04
C LEU A 19 -1.43 14.92 -1.14
N ASN A 20 -0.58 13.91 -0.96
CA ASN A 20 -0.86 12.79 -0.06
C ASN A 20 -1.06 13.26 1.38
N ILE A 21 -0.21 14.18 1.88
CA ILE A 21 -0.34 14.74 3.22
C ILE A 21 -1.66 15.52 3.34
N VAL A 22 -1.95 16.41 2.40
CA VAL A 22 -3.18 17.24 2.42
C VAL A 22 -4.42 16.34 2.38
N LEU A 23 -4.49 15.41 1.44
CA LEU A 23 -5.61 14.47 1.33
C LEU A 23 -5.73 13.60 2.59
N GLY A 24 -4.60 13.14 3.15
CA GLY A 24 -4.58 12.37 4.38
C GLY A 24 -5.21 13.12 5.55
N VAL A 25 -4.84 14.39 5.76
CA VAL A 25 -5.41 15.24 6.82
C VAL A 25 -6.92 15.45 6.60
N VAL A 26 -7.34 15.72 5.37
CA VAL A 26 -8.76 15.94 5.04
C VAL A 26 -9.57 14.67 5.32
N VAL A 27 -9.11 13.51 4.80
CA VAL A 27 -9.81 12.23 5.00
C VAL A 27 -9.85 11.85 6.49
N GLN A 28 -8.74 12.03 7.22
CA GLN A 28 -8.69 11.72 8.63
C GLN A 28 -9.63 12.63 9.46
N SER A 29 -9.72 13.92 9.11
CA SER A 29 -10.64 14.85 9.77
C SER A 29 -12.10 14.48 9.53
N ILE A 30 -12.45 14.08 8.30
CA ILE A 30 -13.79 13.64 7.95
C ILE A 30 -14.11 12.30 8.61
N PHE A 31 -13.16 11.36 8.60
CA PHE A 31 -13.27 10.07 9.25
C PHE A 31 -13.58 10.22 10.75
N LEU A 32 -12.83 11.09 11.44
CA LEU A 32 -13.03 11.36 12.86
C LEU A 32 -14.42 11.94 13.14
N LYS A 33 -14.87 12.88 12.33
CA LYS A 33 -16.21 13.51 12.49
C LYS A 33 -17.36 12.55 12.21
N THR A 34 -17.15 11.55 11.36
CA THR A 34 -18.21 10.66 10.88
C THR A 34 -18.28 9.35 11.68
N LEU A 35 -17.14 8.76 12.02
CA LEU A 35 -17.05 7.47 12.69
C LEU A 35 -16.61 7.56 14.16
N GLY A 36 -16.00 8.69 14.56
CA GLY A 36 -15.53 8.90 15.93
C GLY A 36 -14.10 8.41 16.20
N GLU A 37 -13.67 8.67 17.43
CA GLU A 37 -12.28 8.41 17.88
C GLU A 37 -11.96 6.92 17.98
N GLU A 38 -12.93 6.08 18.34
CA GLU A 38 -12.75 4.64 18.50
C GLU A 38 -12.32 3.97 17.20
N TYR A 39 -13.01 4.27 16.09
CA TYR A 39 -12.66 3.75 14.78
C TYR A 39 -11.36 4.34 14.24
N LEU A 40 -11.03 5.58 14.58
CA LEU A 40 -9.76 6.20 14.22
C LEU A 40 -8.60 5.51 14.96
N GLY A 41 -8.77 5.23 16.25
CA GLY A 41 -7.83 4.47 17.06
C GLY A 41 -7.61 3.07 16.48
N LEU A 42 -8.69 2.36 16.16
CA LEU A 42 -8.61 1.06 15.49
C LEU A 42 -7.84 1.13 14.17
N ASN A 43 -8.18 2.10 13.30
CA ASN A 43 -7.49 2.28 12.02
C ASN A 43 -5.99 2.48 12.22
N THR A 44 -5.59 3.23 13.24
CA THR A 44 -4.18 3.48 13.58
C THR A 44 -3.49 2.19 14.04
N VAL A 45 -4.12 1.44 14.94
CA VAL A 45 -3.58 0.15 15.44
C VAL A 45 -3.43 -0.85 14.29
N LEU A 46 -4.47 -1.04 13.46
CA LEU A 46 -4.41 -1.95 12.32
C LEU A 46 -3.34 -1.55 11.32
N THR A 47 -3.22 -0.25 11.02
CA THR A 47 -2.16 0.27 10.13
C THR A 47 -0.77 0.01 10.72
N SER A 48 -0.59 0.18 12.03
CA SER A 48 0.69 -0.07 12.71
C SER A 48 1.08 -1.54 12.68
N ILE A 49 0.14 -2.46 12.97
CA ILE A 49 0.37 -3.91 12.87
C ILE A 49 0.82 -4.29 11.45
N LEU A 50 0.13 -3.80 10.43
CA LEU A 50 0.43 -4.14 9.05
C LEU A 50 1.71 -3.48 8.53
N SER A 51 2.06 -2.29 9.04
CA SER A 51 3.35 -1.67 8.74
C SER A 51 4.52 -2.47 9.32
N MET A 52 4.34 -3.06 10.51
CA MET A 52 5.32 -4.00 11.09
C MET A 52 5.50 -5.26 10.22
N LEU A 53 4.41 -5.80 9.67
CA LEU A 53 4.51 -6.92 8.73
C LEU A 53 5.30 -6.56 7.47
N SER A 54 5.23 -5.30 7.03
CA SER A 54 5.96 -4.80 5.85
C SER A 54 7.48 -4.74 6.05
N ILE A 55 7.98 -4.86 7.27
CA ILE A 55 9.42 -4.97 7.58
C ILE A 55 10.05 -6.18 6.89
N ALA A 56 9.27 -7.24 6.63
CA ALA A 56 9.74 -8.42 5.90
C ALA A 56 10.25 -8.11 4.47
N GLU A 57 9.88 -6.96 3.90
CA GLU A 57 10.34 -6.50 2.57
C GLU A 57 11.66 -5.72 2.62
N LEU A 58 12.19 -5.38 3.81
CA LEU A 58 13.34 -4.50 3.96
C LEU A 58 14.54 -4.92 3.09
N GLY A 59 14.87 -4.07 2.14
CA GLY A 59 16.02 -4.22 1.26
C GLY A 59 15.79 -5.04 -0.01
N LEU A 60 14.74 -5.87 -0.11
CA LEU A 60 14.48 -6.63 -1.34
C LEU A 60 14.20 -5.73 -2.54
N GLY A 61 13.36 -4.71 -2.37
CA GLY A 61 13.01 -3.78 -3.45
C GLY A 61 14.23 -3.08 -4.04
N SER A 62 15.10 -2.52 -3.20
CA SER A 62 16.33 -1.86 -3.62
C SER A 62 17.33 -2.81 -4.27
N ALA A 63 17.50 -4.02 -3.70
CA ALA A 63 18.37 -5.05 -4.28
C ALA A 63 17.90 -5.48 -5.67
N ILE A 64 16.57 -5.60 -5.87
CA ILE A 64 15.95 -5.91 -7.15
C ILE A 64 16.29 -4.84 -8.19
N ILE A 65 16.03 -3.57 -7.85
CA ILE A 65 16.28 -2.44 -8.75
C ILE A 65 17.76 -2.37 -9.13
N TYR A 66 18.66 -2.53 -8.15
CA TYR A 66 20.10 -2.52 -8.39
C TYR A 66 20.54 -3.61 -9.37
N ASN A 67 20.07 -4.85 -9.18
CA ASN A 67 20.42 -5.98 -10.05
C ASN A 67 19.82 -5.85 -11.47
N MET A 68 18.80 -5.02 -11.67
CA MET A 68 18.18 -4.78 -12.98
C MET A 68 18.91 -3.72 -13.82
N TYR A 69 19.71 -2.83 -13.22
CA TYR A 69 20.36 -1.74 -13.96
C TYR A 69 21.26 -2.24 -15.12
N LYS A 70 22.11 -3.25 -14.86
CA LYS A 70 23.02 -3.77 -15.88
C LYS A 70 22.30 -4.51 -17.02
N PRO A 71 21.38 -5.43 -16.76
CA PRO A 71 20.56 -6.06 -17.81
C PRO A 71 19.76 -5.07 -18.65
N ILE A 72 19.18 -4.04 -18.03
CA ILE A 72 18.43 -3.01 -18.75
C ILE A 72 19.36 -2.17 -19.64
N ALA A 73 20.52 -1.76 -19.12
CA ALA A 73 21.50 -1.00 -19.91
C ALA A 73 21.99 -1.79 -21.14
N ASN A 74 22.17 -3.10 -20.98
CA ASN A 74 22.61 -4.01 -22.04
C ASN A 74 21.45 -4.51 -22.94
N LYS A 75 20.19 -4.11 -22.67
CA LYS A 75 18.99 -4.60 -23.34
C LYS A 75 18.85 -6.13 -23.34
N ASP A 76 19.37 -6.79 -22.30
CA ASP A 76 19.34 -8.24 -22.12
C ASP A 76 17.95 -8.70 -21.63
N LYS A 77 17.06 -8.94 -22.59
CA LYS A 77 15.67 -9.34 -22.32
C LYS A 77 15.55 -10.67 -21.58
N GLU A 78 16.44 -11.62 -21.85
CA GLU A 78 16.40 -12.94 -21.22
C GLU A 78 16.75 -12.84 -19.73
N LYS A 79 17.80 -12.07 -19.41
CA LYS A 79 18.20 -11.83 -18.03
C LYS A 79 17.14 -11.07 -17.26
N ILE A 80 16.54 -10.02 -17.86
CA ILE A 80 15.43 -9.27 -17.26
C ILE A 80 14.26 -10.21 -16.95
N LYS A 81 13.86 -11.06 -17.90
CA LYS A 81 12.76 -12.03 -17.71
C LYS A 81 13.07 -13.04 -16.59
N SER A 82 14.31 -13.53 -16.54
CA SER A 82 14.77 -14.45 -15.49
C SER A 82 14.70 -13.79 -14.10
N LEU A 83 15.22 -12.56 -13.97
CA LEU A 83 15.16 -11.78 -12.72
C LEU A 83 13.72 -11.53 -12.29
N MET A 84 12.85 -11.13 -13.21
CA MET A 84 11.44 -10.87 -12.90
C MET A 84 10.71 -12.13 -12.41
N LYS A 85 11.01 -13.31 -12.96
CA LYS A 85 10.48 -14.59 -12.45
C LYS A 85 10.98 -14.89 -11.04
N PHE A 86 12.26 -14.67 -10.80
CA PHE A 86 12.85 -14.84 -9.47
C PHE A 86 12.20 -13.91 -8.44
N TYR A 87 12.05 -12.62 -8.77
CA TYR A 87 11.43 -11.65 -7.88
C TYR A 87 9.96 -11.93 -7.61
N LYS A 88 9.21 -12.37 -8.63
CA LYS A 88 7.85 -12.86 -8.42
C LYS A 88 7.79 -13.96 -7.37
N LYS A 89 8.75 -14.92 -7.42
CA LYS A 89 8.84 -16.00 -6.43
C LYS A 89 9.17 -15.48 -5.02
N CYS A 90 10.11 -14.53 -4.90
CA CYS A 90 10.44 -13.90 -3.61
C CYS A 90 9.21 -13.19 -3.02
N TYR A 91 8.50 -12.38 -3.79
CA TYR A 91 7.29 -11.71 -3.33
C TYR A 91 6.16 -12.68 -2.98
N SER A 92 6.03 -13.80 -3.69
CA SER A 92 5.08 -14.86 -3.32
C SER A 92 5.39 -15.47 -1.96
N ILE A 93 6.67 -15.68 -1.64
CA ILE A 93 7.10 -16.16 -0.31
C ILE A 93 6.75 -15.12 0.76
N ILE A 94 7.04 -13.84 0.51
CA ILE A 94 6.68 -12.76 1.44
C ILE A 94 5.18 -12.76 1.72
N ILE A 95 4.35 -12.86 0.69
CA ILE A 95 2.89 -12.92 0.82
C ILE A 95 2.46 -14.09 1.72
N ILE A 96 3.05 -15.28 1.53
CA ILE A 96 2.73 -16.46 2.36
C ILE A 96 3.13 -16.22 3.82
N VAL A 97 4.33 -15.65 4.04
CA VAL A 97 4.80 -15.31 5.40
C VAL A 97 3.89 -14.27 6.04
N MET A 98 3.52 -13.21 5.31
CA MET A 98 2.60 -12.18 5.80
C MET A 98 1.22 -12.75 6.13
N LEU A 99 0.70 -13.65 5.31
CA LEU A 99 -0.56 -14.37 5.59
C LEU A 99 -0.44 -15.19 6.88
N ALA A 100 0.63 -15.97 7.04
CA ALA A 100 0.83 -16.80 8.24
C ALA A 100 0.92 -15.94 9.50
N ILE A 101 1.73 -14.88 9.49
CA ILE A 101 1.85 -13.96 10.62
C ILE A 101 0.53 -13.22 10.86
N GLY A 102 -0.15 -12.76 9.79
CA GLY A 102 -1.46 -12.13 9.90
C GLY A 102 -2.51 -13.02 10.55
N LEU A 103 -2.53 -14.32 10.23
CA LEU A 103 -3.40 -15.29 10.89
C LEU A 103 -3.06 -15.47 12.37
N ILE A 104 -1.77 -15.53 12.72
CA ILE A 104 -1.34 -15.59 14.12
C ILE A 104 -1.78 -14.33 14.89
N VAL A 105 -1.56 -13.15 14.32
CA VAL A 105 -1.99 -11.88 14.93
C VAL A 105 -3.49 -11.82 15.12
N SER A 106 -4.29 -12.41 14.21
CA SER A 106 -5.75 -12.43 14.35
C SER A 106 -6.23 -13.13 15.61
N ILE A 107 -5.47 -14.10 16.16
CA ILE A 107 -5.80 -14.79 17.42
C ILE A 107 -5.70 -13.83 18.60
N PHE A 108 -4.71 -12.95 18.57
CA PHE A 108 -4.46 -11.98 19.64
C PHE A 108 -5.11 -10.61 19.41
N LEU A 109 -5.92 -10.48 18.35
CA LEU A 109 -6.46 -9.19 17.89
C LEU A 109 -7.26 -8.47 18.98
N LYS A 110 -8.12 -9.18 19.73
CA LYS A 110 -8.91 -8.60 20.83
C LYS A 110 -8.01 -8.08 21.97
N GLN A 111 -6.93 -8.77 22.29
CA GLN A 111 -5.98 -8.35 23.32
C GLN A 111 -5.20 -7.10 22.91
N ILE A 112 -4.85 -7.00 21.62
CA ILE A 112 -4.09 -5.87 21.05
C ILE A 112 -4.96 -4.60 20.96
N VAL A 113 -6.22 -4.74 20.56
CA VAL A 113 -7.15 -3.61 20.41
C VAL A 113 -7.73 -3.17 21.76
N GLY A 114 -7.77 -4.08 22.75
CA GLY A 114 -8.36 -3.85 24.07
C GLY A 114 -9.83 -4.28 24.13
N GLU A 115 -10.21 -4.89 25.25
CA GLU A 115 -11.56 -5.46 25.47
C GLU A 115 -12.65 -4.39 25.65
N THR A 116 -12.27 -3.13 25.87
CA THR A 116 -13.19 -2.02 26.14
C THR A 116 -13.87 -1.46 24.88
N GLN A 117 -13.41 -1.86 23.69
CA GLN A 117 -13.97 -1.35 22.45
C GLN A 117 -14.96 -2.36 21.85
N THR A 118 -16.25 -2.04 21.93
CA THR A 118 -17.36 -2.78 21.28
C THR A 118 -17.41 -2.50 19.76
N ILE A 119 -16.27 -2.65 19.08
CA ILE A 119 -16.22 -2.43 17.64
C ILE A 119 -16.90 -3.59 16.91
N GLN A 120 -17.99 -3.29 16.25
CA GLN A 120 -18.68 -4.29 15.43
C GLN A 120 -17.79 -4.78 14.30
N ASN A 121 -17.77 -6.09 14.10
CA ASN A 121 -17.06 -6.75 12.99
C ASN A 121 -15.54 -6.53 12.97
N LEU A 122 -14.87 -6.43 14.14
CA LEU A 122 -13.44 -6.24 14.27
C LEU A 122 -12.61 -7.19 13.36
N TYR A 123 -12.91 -8.48 13.35
CA TYR A 123 -12.21 -9.45 12.51
C TYR A 123 -12.40 -9.20 11.02
N LEU A 124 -13.59 -8.82 10.59
CA LEU A 124 -13.87 -8.47 9.19
C LEU A 124 -13.04 -7.26 8.77
N LEU A 125 -12.98 -6.22 9.59
CA LEU A 125 -12.15 -5.04 9.35
C LEU A 125 -10.68 -5.42 9.24
N TYR A 126 -10.17 -6.25 10.16
CA TYR A 126 -8.81 -6.73 10.12
C TYR A 126 -8.47 -7.48 8.84
N PHE A 127 -9.33 -8.43 8.42
CA PHE A 127 -9.11 -9.20 7.21
C PHE A 127 -9.22 -8.36 5.94
N LEU A 128 -10.07 -7.35 5.90
CA LEU A 128 -10.10 -6.38 4.80
C LEU A 128 -8.77 -5.62 4.69
N PHE A 129 -8.22 -5.16 5.82
CA PHE A 129 -6.90 -4.54 5.88
C PHE A 129 -5.78 -5.49 5.43
N LEU A 130 -5.76 -6.70 5.96
CA LEU A 130 -4.77 -7.71 5.61
C LEU A 130 -4.81 -8.02 4.11
N THR A 131 -6.00 -8.16 3.54
CA THR A 131 -6.21 -8.40 2.11
C THR A 131 -5.70 -7.23 1.28
N ASP A 132 -5.97 -5.98 1.67
CA ASP A 132 -5.46 -4.78 0.98
C ASP A 132 -3.92 -4.77 0.92
N VAL A 133 -3.26 -5.07 2.03
CA VAL A 133 -1.80 -5.15 2.09
C VAL A 133 -1.27 -6.26 1.18
N ILE A 134 -1.83 -7.47 1.25
CA ILE A 134 -1.41 -8.61 0.42
C ILE A 134 -1.54 -8.28 -1.06
N PHE A 135 -2.64 -7.67 -1.48
CA PHE A 135 -2.83 -7.22 -2.86
C PHE A 135 -1.75 -6.23 -3.31
N SER A 136 -1.30 -5.33 -2.42
CA SER A 136 -0.22 -4.40 -2.75
C SER A 136 1.08 -5.11 -3.13
N TYR A 137 1.38 -6.24 -2.47
CA TYR A 137 2.58 -7.04 -2.75
C TYR A 137 2.50 -7.86 -4.03
N THR A 138 1.31 -8.22 -4.49
CA THR A 138 1.15 -8.96 -5.76
C THR A 138 1.62 -8.16 -6.98
N ILE A 139 1.65 -6.84 -6.86
CA ILE A 139 2.02 -5.93 -7.96
C ILE A 139 3.40 -5.28 -7.73
N ALA A 140 3.91 -5.30 -6.49
CA ALA A 140 5.13 -4.58 -6.09
C ALA A 140 6.35 -4.92 -6.98
N TYR A 141 6.59 -6.21 -7.28
CA TYR A 141 7.71 -6.63 -8.12
C TYR A 141 7.66 -6.05 -9.56
N LYS A 142 6.47 -5.73 -10.08
CA LYS A 142 6.33 -5.15 -11.43
C LYS A 142 6.79 -3.70 -11.47
N ARG A 143 6.64 -2.97 -10.36
CA ARG A 143 7.10 -1.56 -10.27
C ARG A 143 8.62 -1.45 -10.35
N SER A 144 9.35 -2.48 -9.91
CA SER A 144 10.82 -2.50 -9.91
C SER A 144 11.42 -2.29 -11.29
N ILE A 145 10.77 -2.77 -12.36
CA ILE A 145 11.25 -2.55 -13.73
C ILE A 145 11.14 -1.08 -14.15
N ILE A 146 10.09 -0.39 -13.71
CA ILE A 146 9.87 1.04 -14.00
C ILE A 146 10.91 1.87 -13.24
N TYR A 147 11.19 1.53 -11.97
CA TYR A 147 12.21 2.18 -11.16
C TYR A 147 13.62 1.96 -11.74
N ALA A 148 13.92 0.75 -12.18
CA ALA A 148 15.21 0.45 -12.80
C ALA A 148 15.42 1.17 -14.15
N ASN A 149 14.34 1.55 -14.85
CA ASN A 149 14.38 2.42 -16.03
C ASN A 149 14.45 3.93 -15.68
N GLN A 150 14.52 4.29 -14.40
CA GLN A 150 14.49 5.68 -13.92
C GLN A 150 13.21 6.45 -14.34
N GLU A 151 12.08 5.76 -14.40
CA GLU A 151 10.78 6.29 -14.80
C GLU A 151 9.78 6.32 -13.63
N GLU A 152 10.29 6.57 -12.42
CA GLU A 152 9.47 6.61 -11.18
C GLU A 152 8.33 7.61 -11.25
N TYR A 153 8.48 8.70 -12.03
CA TYR A 153 7.42 9.69 -12.21
C TYR A 153 6.13 9.08 -12.76
N LEU A 154 6.22 7.99 -13.55
CA LEU A 154 5.03 7.30 -14.07
C LEU A 154 4.26 6.61 -12.94
N THR A 155 4.98 5.89 -12.07
CA THR A 155 4.35 5.24 -10.91
C THR A 155 3.77 6.26 -9.93
N ASN A 156 4.45 7.39 -9.75
CA ASN A 156 3.97 8.47 -8.88
C ASN A 156 2.72 9.14 -9.44
N ILE A 157 2.63 9.36 -10.76
CA ILE A 157 1.43 9.93 -11.39
C ILE A 157 0.25 8.96 -11.24
N VAL A 158 0.44 7.67 -11.55
CA VAL A 158 -0.60 6.65 -11.40
C VAL A 158 -1.06 6.56 -9.94
N HIS A 159 -0.11 6.58 -9.00
CA HIS A 159 -0.41 6.58 -7.57
C HIS A 159 -1.19 7.82 -7.13
N LEU A 160 -0.87 8.98 -7.70
CA LEU A 160 -1.56 10.23 -7.41
C LEU A 160 -3.03 10.19 -7.89
N ILE A 161 -3.26 9.69 -9.11
CA ILE A 161 -4.63 9.49 -9.64
C ILE A 161 -5.39 8.51 -8.73
N TYR A 162 -4.77 7.39 -8.38
CA TYR A 162 -5.33 6.43 -7.43
C TYR A 162 -5.71 7.09 -6.10
N LEU A 163 -4.82 7.89 -5.51
CA LEU A 163 -5.08 8.57 -4.23
C LEU A 163 -6.27 9.52 -4.33
N VAL A 164 -6.34 10.34 -5.38
CA VAL A 164 -7.45 11.30 -5.56
C VAL A 164 -8.78 10.57 -5.71
N VAL A 165 -8.83 9.56 -6.57
CA VAL A 165 -10.05 8.78 -6.81
C VAL A 165 -10.47 8.02 -5.54
N MET A 166 -9.53 7.31 -4.91
CA MET A 166 -9.80 6.53 -3.70
C MET A 166 -10.32 7.43 -2.57
N ASN A 167 -9.59 8.52 -2.25
CA ASN A 167 -9.98 9.42 -1.18
C ASN A 167 -11.30 10.14 -1.47
N GLY A 168 -11.54 10.54 -2.72
CA GLY A 168 -12.81 11.14 -3.14
C GLY A 168 -13.99 10.19 -2.94
N LEU A 169 -13.84 8.94 -3.37
CA LEU A 169 -14.87 7.91 -3.15
C LEU A 169 -15.04 7.59 -1.65
N GLN A 170 -13.94 7.47 -0.90
CA GLN A 170 -14.00 7.23 0.53
C GLN A 170 -14.76 8.32 1.27
N ILE A 171 -14.49 9.60 0.97
CA ILE A 171 -15.20 10.74 1.56
C ILE A 171 -16.69 10.67 1.21
N LEU A 172 -17.02 10.51 -0.07
CA LEU A 172 -18.40 10.46 -0.55
C LEU A 172 -19.21 9.37 0.15
N PHE A 173 -18.69 8.13 0.12
CA PHE A 173 -19.40 7.01 0.71
C PHE A 173 -19.40 7.02 2.23
N LEU A 174 -18.40 7.62 2.86
CA LEU A 174 -18.36 7.78 4.30
C LEU A 174 -19.49 8.70 4.78
N TYR A 175 -19.76 9.79 4.05
CA TYR A 175 -20.90 10.66 4.32
C TYR A 175 -22.26 9.99 4.07
N LEU A 176 -22.33 9.09 3.07
CA LEU A 176 -23.58 8.43 2.73
C LEU A 176 -23.91 7.24 3.64
N THR A 177 -22.89 6.48 4.07
CA THR A 177 -23.11 5.21 4.74
C THR A 177 -22.74 5.19 6.22
N HIS A 178 -21.89 6.12 6.68
CA HIS A 178 -21.35 6.14 8.04
C HIS A 178 -20.79 4.78 8.47
N ASN A 179 -20.20 4.02 7.53
CA ASN A 179 -19.80 2.65 7.73
C ASN A 179 -18.32 2.43 7.38
N TYR A 180 -17.54 1.99 8.38
CA TYR A 180 -16.12 1.77 8.21
C TYR A 180 -15.79 0.59 7.27
N CYS A 181 -16.64 -0.45 7.22
CA CYS A 181 -16.45 -1.55 6.27
C CYS A 181 -16.49 -1.06 4.81
N VAL A 182 -17.43 -0.15 4.50
CA VAL A 182 -17.55 0.43 3.15
C VAL A 182 -16.30 1.24 2.80
N PHE A 183 -15.77 2.01 3.75
CA PHE A 183 -14.54 2.77 3.59
C PHE A 183 -13.35 1.87 3.20
N LEU A 184 -13.22 0.70 3.86
CA LEU A 184 -12.16 -0.26 3.56
C LEU A 184 -12.37 -1.02 2.24
N ILE A 185 -13.62 -1.36 1.92
CA ILE A 185 -13.95 -2.02 0.65
C ILE A 185 -13.61 -1.11 -0.53
N ILE A 186 -13.89 0.19 -0.44
CA ILE A 186 -13.52 1.16 -1.49
C ILE A 186 -12.01 1.19 -1.68
N LYS A 187 -11.25 1.20 -0.58
CA LYS A 187 -9.78 1.16 -0.64
C LYS A 187 -9.29 -0.08 -1.39
N LEU A 188 -9.86 -1.25 -1.07
CA LEU A 188 -9.51 -2.53 -1.70
C LEU A 188 -9.90 -2.55 -3.18
N VAL A 189 -11.11 -2.12 -3.53
CA VAL A 189 -11.58 -2.08 -4.92
C VAL A 189 -10.73 -1.15 -5.76
N CYS A 190 -10.45 0.07 -5.28
CA CYS A 190 -9.57 1.00 -5.98
C CYS A 190 -8.14 0.48 -6.16
N ARG A 191 -7.66 -0.41 -5.27
CA ARG A 191 -6.34 -1.02 -5.41
C ARG A 191 -6.29 -2.12 -6.47
N ILE A 192 -7.40 -2.81 -6.71
CA ILE A 192 -7.51 -3.89 -7.70
C ILE A 192 -7.65 -3.33 -9.12
N LEU A 193 -8.30 -2.18 -9.27
CA LEU A 193 -8.46 -1.45 -10.54
C LEU A 193 -7.17 -0.75 -10.96
#